data_aa8b038f2d15708992fb6b8b6dea7b69
#
_entry.id   aa8b038f2d15708992fb6b8b6dea7b69
#
_cell.length_a   1.000
_cell.length_b   1.000
_cell.length_c   1.000
_cell.angle_alpha   90.00
_cell.angle_beta   90.00
_cell.angle_gamma   90.00
#
_symmetry.space_group_name_H-M   'P 1'
#
loop_
_entity.id
_entity.type
_entity.pdbx_description
1 polymer ?
#
loop_
_entity_poly.entity_id
_entity_poly.type
_entity_poly.pdbx_seq_one_letter_code
_entity_poly.pdbx_strand_id
1 'polypeptide(L)'
;MPPAGSMQRSTSNLRGMRCLPALAALCALAFAAPAGAQQTAEGQGHADYLAWLARSPVARAQVLGFKSFLAMRGVDEVVPTWQLVRTASMWRECNGPRFEVAPFTEWNNIANTLRFVRSHVEPVVGRVEALSGYRNADLNQCSGGARESAHRRFFALDLTPLRAIGREGMIRSLCRIHEWRGRGLEIGLGFYSGLRFHVDSKGFRRWGSDGRGASSPCASVV
;
A
#
# COMPACT_ATOMS: atom_id res chain seq x y z
N MET A 1 -18.43 69.72 81.15
CA MET A 1 -17.09 69.17 80.95
C MET A 1 -17.21 67.66 81.01
N PRO A 2 -17.23 66.93 79.90
CA PRO A 2 -17.20 65.50 79.92
C PRO A 2 -15.78 65.00 79.47
N PRO A 3 -15.45 63.76 79.87
CA PRO A 3 -14.22 63.15 79.53
C PRO A 3 -14.31 62.30 78.23
N ALA A 4 -13.17 62.11 77.63
CA ALA A 4 -12.95 61.45 76.37
C ALA A 4 -13.21 59.91 76.44
N GLY A 5 -13.85 59.42 75.36
CA GLY A 5 -14.05 58.02 75.13
C GLY A 5 -12.89 57.40 74.32
N SER A 6 -12.38 56.29 74.81
CA SER A 6 -11.30 55.51 74.17
C SER A 6 -11.81 54.69 73.03
N MET A 7 -11.18 54.81 71.92
CA MET A 7 -11.46 54.08 70.66
C MET A 7 -10.62 52.82 70.59
N GLN A 8 -11.27 51.65 70.80
CA GLN A 8 -10.67 50.33 70.62
C GLN A 8 -10.58 50.01 69.13
N ARG A 9 -9.35 49.73 68.67
CA ARG A 9 -9.11 49.21 67.31
C ARG A 9 -9.30 47.73 67.27
N SER A 10 -10.29 47.28 66.52
CA SER A 10 -10.48 45.87 66.18
C SER A 10 -9.55 45.50 65.03
N THR A 11 -8.65 44.58 65.25
CA THR A 11 -7.81 43.97 64.24
C THR A 11 -8.52 42.78 63.61
N SER A 12 -9.06 42.92 62.40
CA SER A 12 -9.64 41.85 61.60
C SER A 12 -8.49 41.07 60.91
N ASN A 13 -8.37 39.80 61.31
CA ASN A 13 -7.51 38.81 60.70
C ASN A 13 -8.03 38.45 59.27
N LEU A 14 -7.33 38.92 58.25
CA LEU A 14 -7.49 38.42 56.88
C LEU A 14 -6.76 37.09 56.74
N ARG A 15 -7.50 35.98 56.78
CA ARG A 15 -7.03 34.66 56.38
C ARG A 15 -6.81 34.65 54.87
N GLY A 16 -5.58 34.47 54.46
CA GLY A 16 -5.18 34.33 53.05
C GLY A 16 -5.82 33.11 52.43
N MET A 17 -6.62 33.36 51.41
CA MET A 17 -7.18 32.35 50.54
C MET A 17 -6.11 31.94 49.52
N ARG A 18 -5.48 30.76 49.75
CA ARG A 18 -4.54 30.15 48.81
C ARG A 18 -5.32 29.65 47.60
N CYS A 19 -5.20 30.35 46.47
CA CYS A 19 -5.60 29.84 45.18
C CYS A 19 -4.67 28.68 44.79
N LEU A 20 -5.22 27.46 44.72
CA LEU A 20 -4.57 26.31 44.10
C LEU A 20 -4.65 26.49 42.58
N PRO A 21 -3.54 26.39 41.81
CA PRO A 21 -3.64 26.33 40.38
C PRO A 21 -4.23 24.99 39.93
N ALA A 22 -5.35 25.03 39.25
CA ALA A 22 -5.92 23.87 38.56
C ALA A 22 -4.96 23.50 37.41
N LEU A 23 -4.23 22.41 37.52
CA LEU A 23 -3.51 21.80 36.41
C LEU A 23 -4.55 21.22 35.44
N ALA A 24 -4.81 21.94 34.35
CA ALA A 24 -5.49 21.40 33.20
C ALA A 24 -4.56 20.38 32.53
N ALA A 25 -4.77 19.09 32.79
CA ALA A 25 -4.14 18.01 32.05
C ALA A 25 -4.75 18.00 30.63
N LEU A 26 -4.04 18.59 29.64
CA LEU A 26 -4.32 18.37 28.23
C LEU A 26 -3.99 16.90 27.91
N CYS A 27 -5.00 16.04 27.83
CA CYS A 27 -4.89 14.74 27.20
C CYS A 27 -4.70 14.98 25.69
N ALA A 28 -3.44 14.98 25.22
CA ALA A 28 -3.12 14.86 23.82
C ALA A 28 -3.53 13.45 23.38
N LEU A 29 -4.70 13.33 22.75
CA LEU A 29 -5.09 12.16 22.00
C LEU A 29 -4.14 12.05 20.79
N ALA A 30 -3.05 11.31 20.96
CA ALA A 30 -2.22 10.87 19.86
C ALA A 30 -3.07 9.92 19.00
N PHE A 31 -3.62 10.44 17.91
CA PHE A 31 -4.16 9.59 16.85
C PHE A 31 -2.98 8.79 16.29
N ALA A 32 -2.83 7.55 16.74
CA ALA A 32 -1.95 6.59 16.11
C ALA A 32 -2.47 6.39 14.68
N ALA A 33 -1.75 6.92 13.69
CA ALA A 33 -2.01 6.62 12.30
C ALA A 33 -1.96 5.08 12.13
N PRO A 34 -2.88 4.48 11.36
CA PRO A 34 -2.87 3.04 11.16
C PRO A 34 -1.52 2.64 10.55
N ALA A 35 -0.80 1.76 11.23
CA ALA A 35 0.55 1.29 10.89
C ALA A 35 0.62 0.45 9.58
N GLY A 36 -0.40 0.56 8.70
CA GLY A 36 -0.49 -0.13 7.41
C GLY A 36 -0.42 0.76 6.17
N ALA A 37 -0.38 2.08 6.34
CA ALA A 37 -0.61 2.98 5.22
C ALA A 37 0.68 3.64 4.72
N GLN A 38 1.65 2.93 4.16
CA GLN A 38 2.65 3.63 3.31
C GLN A 38 3.74 2.70 2.77
N GLN A 39 3.35 1.86 1.82
CA GLN A 39 4.34 1.22 0.95
C GLN A 39 4.35 1.84 -0.47
N THR A 40 3.49 2.83 -0.72
CA THR A 40 3.49 3.58 -1.98
C THR A 40 4.74 4.46 -2.05
N ALA A 41 5.53 4.32 -3.11
CA ALA A 41 6.69 5.17 -3.32
C ALA A 41 6.26 6.64 -3.44
N GLU A 42 7.06 7.52 -2.86
CA GLU A 42 6.87 8.96 -3.00
C GLU A 42 6.77 9.36 -4.47
N GLY A 43 5.79 10.20 -4.80
CA GLY A 43 5.53 10.62 -6.18
C GLY A 43 4.70 9.64 -7.02
N GLN A 44 4.16 8.57 -6.43
CA GLN A 44 3.23 7.63 -7.08
C GLN A 44 1.82 7.63 -6.44
N GLY A 45 1.46 8.72 -5.76
CA GLY A 45 0.12 8.91 -5.21
C GLY A 45 -0.92 9.28 -6.27
N HIS A 46 -2.20 9.32 -5.87
CA HIS A 46 -3.28 9.68 -6.77
C HIS A 46 -3.15 11.11 -7.33
N ALA A 47 -2.71 12.07 -6.52
CA ALA A 47 -2.46 13.44 -6.96
C ALA A 47 -1.34 13.51 -8.03
N ASP A 48 -0.27 12.72 -7.85
CA ASP A 48 0.83 12.64 -8.83
C ASP A 48 0.35 12.04 -10.16
N TYR A 49 -0.51 11.02 -10.09
CA TYR A 49 -1.14 10.43 -11.26
C TYR A 49 -1.99 11.44 -12.02
N LEU A 50 -2.84 12.22 -11.35
CA LEU A 50 -3.63 13.26 -11.99
C LEU A 50 -2.75 14.33 -12.63
N ALA A 51 -1.68 14.76 -11.96
CA ALA A 51 -0.70 15.69 -12.50
C ALA A 51 0.06 15.12 -13.71
N TRP A 52 0.35 13.82 -13.73
CA TRP A 52 0.93 13.15 -14.89
C TRP A 52 -0.02 13.14 -16.09
N LEU A 53 -1.30 12.78 -15.88
CA LEU A 53 -2.31 12.83 -16.95
C LEU A 53 -2.55 14.24 -17.50
N ALA A 54 -2.53 15.26 -16.63
CA ALA A 54 -2.73 16.65 -17.04
C ALA A 54 -1.64 17.13 -18.01
N ARG A 55 -0.40 16.62 -17.85
CA ARG A 55 0.76 16.99 -18.68
C ARG A 55 0.94 16.17 -19.95
N SER A 56 0.22 15.04 -20.08
CA SER A 56 0.40 14.12 -21.21
C SER A 56 -0.94 13.69 -21.82
N PRO A 57 -1.38 14.34 -22.91
CA PRO A 57 -2.56 13.90 -23.65
C PRO A 57 -2.46 12.45 -24.15
N VAL A 58 -1.25 12.00 -24.52
CA VAL A 58 -1.00 10.62 -24.95
C VAL A 58 -1.23 9.66 -23.79
N ALA A 59 -0.65 9.91 -22.63
CA ALA A 59 -0.88 9.09 -21.44
C ALA A 59 -2.37 9.01 -21.06
N ARG A 60 -3.07 10.14 -21.17
CA ARG A 60 -4.52 10.20 -20.90
C ARG A 60 -5.30 9.28 -21.85
N ALA A 61 -5.01 9.35 -23.16
CA ALA A 61 -5.66 8.49 -24.16
C ALA A 61 -5.36 7.00 -23.90
N GLN A 62 -4.12 6.66 -23.60
CA GLN A 62 -3.70 5.30 -23.27
C GLN A 62 -4.39 4.77 -22.03
N VAL A 63 -4.46 5.57 -20.95
CA VAL A 63 -5.16 5.19 -19.71
C VAL A 63 -6.65 4.99 -19.94
N LEU A 64 -7.30 5.85 -20.72
CA LEU A 64 -8.72 5.68 -21.07
C LEU A 64 -8.96 4.37 -21.83
N GLY A 65 -8.12 4.07 -22.82
CA GLY A 65 -8.17 2.80 -23.55
C GLY A 65 -7.95 1.60 -22.63
N PHE A 66 -6.96 1.67 -21.75
CA PHE A 66 -6.67 0.61 -20.77
C PHE A 66 -7.82 0.41 -19.79
N LYS A 67 -8.40 1.50 -19.26
CA LYS A 67 -9.59 1.42 -18.39
C LYS A 67 -10.77 0.75 -19.08
N SER A 68 -11.06 1.12 -20.34
CA SER A 68 -12.11 0.49 -21.14
C SER A 68 -11.84 -0.99 -21.37
N PHE A 69 -10.59 -1.37 -21.63
CA PHE A 69 -10.18 -2.78 -21.75
C PHE A 69 -10.44 -3.56 -20.46
N LEU A 70 -10.05 -3.01 -19.30
CA LEU A 70 -10.29 -3.66 -17.99
C LEU A 70 -11.78 -3.86 -17.73
N ALA A 71 -12.62 -2.86 -18.04
CA ALA A 71 -14.07 -2.96 -17.92
C ALA A 71 -14.66 -4.05 -18.83
N MET A 72 -14.23 -4.14 -20.09
CA MET A 72 -14.63 -5.22 -21.00
C MET A 72 -14.21 -6.62 -20.49
N ARG A 73 -13.15 -6.70 -19.69
CA ARG A 73 -12.68 -7.95 -19.05
C ARG A 73 -13.32 -8.20 -17.68
N GLY A 74 -14.14 -7.25 -17.17
CA GLY A 74 -14.81 -7.33 -15.88
C GLY A 74 -13.83 -7.34 -14.70
N VAL A 75 -12.69 -6.61 -14.79
CA VAL A 75 -11.64 -6.56 -13.76
C VAL A 75 -11.24 -5.15 -13.36
N ASP A 76 -11.96 -4.14 -13.76
CA ASP A 76 -11.69 -2.73 -13.54
C ASP A 76 -11.89 -2.26 -12.08
N GLU A 77 -12.66 -3.04 -11.29
CA GLU A 77 -12.94 -2.75 -9.88
C GLU A 77 -12.01 -3.48 -8.89
N VAL A 78 -11.14 -4.38 -9.38
CA VAL A 78 -10.25 -5.15 -8.50
C VAL A 78 -9.22 -4.25 -7.85
N VAL A 79 -8.55 -3.43 -8.66
CA VAL A 79 -7.61 -2.40 -8.20
C VAL A 79 -7.86 -1.14 -9.02
N PRO A 80 -7.84 0.05 -8.43
CA PRO A 80 -7.99 1.30 -9.19
C PRO A 80 -6.97 1.40 -10.33
N THR A 81 -7.42 1.78 -11.54
CA THR A 81 -6.55 1.84 -12.74
C THR A 81 -5.29 2.67 -12.51
N TRP A 82 -5.35 3.74 -11.71
CA TRP A 82 -4.21 4.59 -11.41
C TRP A 82 -3.09 3.86 -10.64
N GLN A 83 -3.42 2.83 -9.88
CA GLN A 83 -2.43 1.98 -9.22
C GLN A 83 -1.79 0.97 -10.18
N LEU A 84 -2.56 0.50 -11.18
CA LEU A 84 -2.07 -0.47 -12.17
C LEU A 84 -1.02 0.11 -13.12
N VAL A 85 -0.98 1.43 -13.26
CA VAL A 85 0.03 2.13 -14.08
C VAL A 85 1.24 2.60 -13.26
N ARG A 86 1.30 2.34 -11.96
CA ARG A 86 2.52 2.52 -11.16
C ARG A 86 3.61 1.58 -11.65
N THR A 87 4.80 2.09 -11.76
CA THR A 87 5.98 1.30 -12.19
C THR A 87 6.69 0.65 -10.99
N ALA A 88 8.00 0.74 -10.87
CA ALA A 88 8.74 0.26 -9.70
C ALA A 88 8.74 1.30 -8.57
N SER A 89 8.81 0.86 -7.31
CA SER A 89 8.99 1.77 -6.17
C SER A 89 10.33 2.53 -6.24
N MET A 90 11.34 1.98 -6.92
CA MET A 90 12.66 2.59 -7.15
C MET A 90 12.72 3.46 -8.42
N TRP A 91 11.59 3.95 -8.91
CA TRP A 91 11.52 4.73 -10.13
C TRP A 91 12.44 5.97 -10.09
N ARG A 92 12.56 6.61 -8.92
CA ARG A 92 13.36 7.83 -8.75
C ARG A 92 14.86 7.54 -8.80
N GLU A 93 15.30 6.54 -8.05
CA GLU A 93 16.70 6.09 -8.00
C GLU A 93 17.15 5.58 -9.36
N CYS A 94 16.23 4.99 -10.12
CA CYS A 94 16.47 4.49 -11.48
C CYS A 94 16.26 5.55 -12.58
N ASN A 95 15.91 6.79 -12.23
CA ASN A 95 15.54 7.82 -13.18
C ASN A 95 14.50 7.34 -14.22
N GLY A 96 13.58 6.47 -13.77
CA GLY A 96 12.56 5.85 -14.61
C GLY A 96 11.21 6.58 -14.55
N PRO A 97 10.23 6.20 -15.38
CA PRO A 97 8.89 6.76 -15.32
C PRO A 97 8.18 6.36 -14.02
N ARG A 98 7.50 7.32 -13.39
CA ARG A 98 6.64 7.07 -12.21
C ARG A 98 5.43 6.22 -12.55
N PHE A 99 4.80 6.56 -13.68
CA PHE A 99 3.63 5.92 -14.25
C PHE A 99 3.91 5.57 -15.71
N GLU A 100 3.44 4.41 -16.12
CA GLU A 100 3.58 3.94 -17.50
C GLU A 100 2.43 2.98 -17.81
N VAL A 101 1.79 3.17 -18.96
CA VAL A 101 0.81 2.22 -19.46
C VAL A 101 1.58 1.15 -20.24
N ALA A 102 1.41 -0.11 -19.88
CA ALA A 102 2.01 -1.23 -20.61
C ALA A 102 1.59 -1.22 -22.09
N PRO A 103 2.40 -1.77 -23.01
CA PRO A 103 1.98 -1.98 -24.40
C PRO A 103 0.66 -2.74 -24.47
N PHE A 104 -0.21 -2.37 -25.42
CA PHE A 104 -1.54 -2.98 -25.60
C PHE A 104 -1.49 -4.51 -25.71
N THR A 105 -0.45 -5.05 -26.34
CA THR A 105 -0.22 -6.49 -26.49
C THR A 105 -0.08 -7.23 -25.17
N GLU A 106 0.25 -6.54 -24.09
CA GLU A 106 0.46 -7.12 -22.75
C GLU A 106 -0.77 -7.01 -21.82
N TRP A 107 -1.82 -6.31 -22.24
CA TRP A 107 -2.96 -6.03 -21.35
C TRP A 107 -3.74 -7.29 -20.95
N ASN A 108 -3.78 -8.32 -21.81
CA ASN A 108 -4.44 -9.59 -21.46
C ASN A 108 -3.76 -10.29 -20.28
N ASN A 109 -2.45 -10.10 -20.12
CA ASN A 109 -1.67 -10.76 -19.08
C ASN A 109 -2.13 -10.30 -17.69
N ILE A 110 -2.26 -8.97 -17.51
CA ILE A 110 -2.69 -8.43 -16.21
C ILE A 110 -4.14 -8.76 -15.89
N ALA A 111 -5.01 -8.92 -16.89
CA ALA A 111 -6.40 -9.29 -16.67
C ALA A 111 -6.53 -10.66 -16.01
N ASN A 112 -5.65 -11.62 -16.33
CA ASN A 112 -5.63 -12.94 -15.68
C ASN A 112 -5.19 -12.84 -14.22
N THR A 113 -4.15 -12.06 -13.94
CA THR A 113 -3.68 -11.80 -12.57
C THR A 113 -4.75 -11.12 -11.74
N LEU A 114 -5.45 -10.11 -12.29
CA LEU A 114 -6.54 -9.44 -11.59
C LEU A 114 -7.71 -10.37 -11.29
N ARG A 115 -8.06 -11.30 -12.19
CA ARG A 115 -9.09 -12.33 -11.89
C ARG A 115 -8.67 -13.20 -10.70
N PHE A 116 -7.40 -13.62 -10.66
CA PHE A 116 -6.90 -14.39 -9.54
C PHE A 116 -6.92 -13.57 -8.24
N VAL A 117 -6.51 -12.30 -8.28
CA VAL A 117 -6.56 -11.41 -7.12
C VAL A 117 -7.99 -11.31 -6.58
N ARG A 118 -8.97 -10.99 -7.41
CA ARG A 118 -10.38 -10.89 -7.00
C ARG A 118 -10.93 -12.18 -6.43
N SER A 119 -10.66 -13.31 -7.10
CA SER A 119 -11.33 -14.57 -6.79
C SER A 119 -10.65 -15.35 -5.66
N HIS A 120 -9.37 -15.11 -5.40
CA HIS A 120 -8.59 -15.95 -4.48
C HIS A 120 -7.77 -15.17 -3.46
N VAL A 121 -7.23 -13.99 -3.81
CA VAL A 121 -6.42 -13.18 -2.89
C VAL A 121 -7.33 -12.36 -1.97
N GLU A 122 -8.21 -11.54 -2.53
CA GLU A 122 -9.08 -10.64 -1.72
C GLU A 122 -9.96 -11.38 -0.71
N PRO A 123 -10.53 -12.57 -1.00
CA PRO A 123 -11.30 -13.31 0.00
C PRO A 123 -10.51 -13.67 1.26
N VAL A 124 -9.20 -13.80 1.19
CA VAL A 124 -8.35 -14.23 2.32
C VAL A 124 -7.56 -13.12 2.98
N VAL A 125 -7.15 -12.07 2.23
CA VAL A 125 -6.38 -10.94 2.80
C VAL A 125 -7.15 -9.62 2.81
N GLY A 126 -8.36 -9.58 2.24
CA GLY A 126 -9.13 -8.36 2.02
C GLY A 126 -8.68 -7.62 0.76
N ARG A 127 -9.28 -6.44 0.52
CA ARG A 127 -8.88 -5.58 -0.59
C ARG A 127 -7.41 -5.23 -0.53
N VAL A 128 -6.81 -5.06 -1.70
CA VAL A 128 -5.38 -4.81 -1.85
C VAL A 128 -5.10 -3.48 -2.56
N GLU A 129 -3.93 -2.93 -2.31
CA GLU A 129 -3.34 -1.84 -3.08
C GLU A 129 -2.25 -2.39 -3.98
N ALA A 130 -2.22 -1.96 -5.26
CA ALA A 130 -1.12 -2.28 -6.15
C ALA A 130 -0.01 -1.22 -6.01
N LEU A 131 1.17 -1.68 -5.65
CA LEU A 131 2.37 -0.86 -5.42
C LEU A 131 3.23 -0.77 -6.68
N SER A 132 3.19 -1.78 -7.55
CA SER A 132 3.97 -1.87 -8.78
C SER A 132 3.28 -2.78 -9.77
N GLY A 133 3.17 -2.33 -11.02
CA GLY A 133 2.65 -3.10 -12.14
C GLY A 133 3.72 -3.33 -13.22
N TYR A 134 3.49 -2.78 -14.42
CA TYR A 134 4.42 -2.88 -15.54
C TYR A 134 5.76 -2.19 -15.25
N ARG A 135 6.85 -2.81 -15.72
CA ARG A 135 8.20 -2.24 -15.70
C ARG A 135 8.84 -2.44 -17.06
N ASN A 136 9.19 -1.37 -17.75
CA ASN A 136 10.00 -1.48 -18.96
C ASN A 136 11.38 -2.12 -18.65
N ALA A 137 12.13 -2.46 -19.69
CA ALA A 137 13.36 -3.22 -19.54
C ALA A 137 14.40 -2.52 -18.66
N ASP A 138 14.60 -1.22 -18.88
CA ASP A 138 15.63 -0.43 -18.18
C ASP A 138 15.29 -0.27 -16.70
N LEU A 139 14.05 0.09 -16.41
CA LEU A 139 13.57 0.22 -15.02
C LEU A 139 13.59 -1.13 -14.29
N ASN A 140 13.22 -2.22 -14.97
CA ASN A 140 13.30 -3.55 -14.37
C ASN A 140 14.74 -3.93 -14.04
N GLN A 141 15.68 -3.69 -14.93
CA GLN A 141 17.09 -3.98 -14.70
C GLN A 141 17.65 -3.16 -13.54
N CYS A 142 17.44 -1.84 -13.55
CA CYS A 142 17.91 -0.95 -12.48
C CYS A 142 17.31 -1.31 -11.11
N SER A 143 16.02 -1.69 -11.07
CA SER A 143 15.34 -2.10 -9.84
C SER A 143 15.74 -3.50 -9.33
N GLY A 144 16.74 -4.13 -9.91
CA GLY A 144 17.19 -5.48 -9.53
C GLY A 144 16.22 -6.59 -9.92
N GLY A 145 15.30 -6.33 -10.85
CA GLY A 145 14.37 -7.33 -11.35
C GLY A 145 15.06 -8.39 -12.22
N ALA A 146 14.59 -9.64 -12.11
CA ALA A 146 15.09 -10.73 -12.96
C ALA A 146 14.93 -10.39 -14.45
N ARG A 147 15.85 -10.90 -15.30
CA ARG A 147 15.80 -10.68 -16.76
C ARG A 147 14.45 -11.08 -17.34
N GLU A 148 13.88 -12.20 -16.89
CA GLU A 148 12.59 -12.74 -17.31
C GLU A 148 11.46 -12.37 -16.33
N SER A 149 11.55 -11.22 -15.67
CA SER A 149 10.54 -10.74 -14.72
C SER A 149 9.15 -10.69 -15.35
N ALA A 150 8.15 -11.16 -14.60
CA ALA A 150 6.74 -11.09 -14.98
C ALA A 150 6.24 -9.63 -15.12
N HIS A 151 6.84 -8.69 -14.41
CA HIS A 151 6.54 -7.25 -14.55
C HIS A 151 6.86 -6.70 -15.95
N ARG A 152 7.89 -7.23 -16.64
CA ARG A 152 8.27 -6.78 -17.98
C ARG A 152 7.23 -7.07 -19.06
N ARG A 153 6.39 -8.05 -18.83
CA ARG A 153 5.33 -8.47 -19.73
C ARG A 153 3.95 -8.26 -19.10
N PHE A 154 3.87 -7.42 -18.08
CA PHE A 154 2.66 -7.05 -17.36
C PHE A 154 1.82 -8.23 -16.87
N PHE A 155 2.47 -9.35 -16.50
CA PHE A 155 1.81 -10.46 -15.81
C PHE A 155 1.65 -10.21 -14.30
N ALA A 156 2.37 -9.24 -13.72
CA ALA A 156 2.63 -9.17 -12.30
C ALA A 156 2.11 -7.90 -11.64
N LEU A 157 1.70 -8.05 -10.39
CA LEU A 157 1.47 -6.97 -9.43
C LEU A 157 2.24 -7.24 -8.14
N ASP A 158 2.89 -6.22 -7.61
CA ASP A 158 3.29 -6.18 -6.22
C ASP A 158 2.17 -5.52 -5.42
N LEU A 159 1.67 -6.20 -4.40
CA LEU A 159 0.45 -5.88 -3.67
C LEU A 159 0.71 -5.73 -2.18
N THR A 160 -0.16 -4.99 -1.49
CA THR A 160 -0.25 -4.97 -0.03
C THR A 160 -1.73 -4.97 0.40
N PRO A 161 -2.11 -5.67 1.50
CA PRO A 161 -3.47 -5.61 2.02
C PRO A 161 -3.81 -4.21 2.54
N LEU A 162 -5.05 -3.77 2.30
CA LEU A 162 -5.57 -2.50 2.84
C LEU A 162 -6.10 -2.65 4.27
N ARG A 163 -6.51 -3.85 4.68
CA ARG A 163 -6.93 -4.11 6.06
C ARG A 163 -5.74 -4.47 6.95
N ALA A 164 -5.89 -4.23 8.23
CA ALA A 164 -4.94 -4.73 9.22
C ALA A 164 -4.94 -6.27 9.21
N ILE A 165 -3.77 -6.85 8.99
CA ILE A 165 -3.52 -8.30 9.02
C ILE A 165 -2.08 -8.53 9.48
N GLY A 166 -1.88 -9.55 10.32
CA GLY A 166 -0.52 -9.97 10.69
C GLY A 166 0.20 -10.64 9.52
N ARG A 167 1.51 -10.36 9.37
CA ARG A 167 2.34 -10.91 8.28
C ARG A 167 2.24 -12.45 8.18
N GLU A 168 2.33 -13.14 9.30
CA GLU A 168 2.27 -14.61 9.34
C GLU A 168 0.90 -15.13 8.85
N GLY A 169 -0.20 -14.51 9.30
CA GLY A 169 -1.56 -14.86 8.85
C GLY A 169 -1.76 -14.62 7.36
N MET A 170 -1.23 -13.51 6.82
CA MET A 170 -1.23 -13.22 5.40
C MET A 170 -0.47 -14.28 4.60
N ILE A 171 0.77 -14.59 4.99
CA ILE A 171 1.61 -15.60 4.34
C ILE A 171 0.90 -16.96 4.33
N ARG A 172 0.41 -17.41 5.49
CA ARG A 172 -0.30 -18.71 5.63
C ARG A 172 -1.50 -18.80 4.69
N SER A 173 -2.30 -17.74 4.62
CA SER A 173 -3.48 -17.70 3.76
C SER A 173 -3.11 -17.74 2.29
N LEU A 174 -2.15 -16.92 1.86
CA LEU A 174 -1.70 -16.86 0.47
C LEU A 174 -1.00 -18.16 0.03
N CYS A 175 -0.16 -18.76 0.88
CA CYS A 175 0.48 -20.04 0.58
C CYS A 175 -0.54 -21.16 0.38
N ARG A 176 -1.57 -21.23 1.25
CA ARG A 176 -2.63 -22.24 1.12
C ARG A 176 -3.42 -22.08 -0.19
N ILE A 177 -3.78 -20.86 -0.57
CA ILE A 177 -4.48 -20.60 -1.85
C ILE A 177 -3.57 -20.92 -3.04
N HIS A 178 -2.29 -20.57 -2.97
CA HIS A 178 -1.32 -20.87 -4.02
C HIS A 178 -1.12 -22.38 -4.21
N GLU A 179 -1.02 -23.14 -3.14
CA GLU A 179 -0.91 -24.60 -3.20
C GLU A 179 -2.17 -25.22 -3.83
N TRP A 180 -3.34 -24.76 -3.42
CA TRP A 180 -4.61 -25.31 -3.88
C TRP A 180 -4.97 -24.92 -5.33
N ARG A 181 -4.76 -23.64 -5.73
CA ARG A 181 -5.21 -23.12 -7.02
C ARG A 181 -4.08 -22.66 -7.95
N GLY A 182 -2.91 -22.37 -7.40
CA GLY A 182 -1.82 -21.74 -8.13
C GLY A 182 -1.32 -22.55 -9.31
N ARG A 183 -1.21 -23.88 -9.16
CA ARG A 183 -0.73 -24.75 -10.24
C ARG A 183 -1.69 -24.75 -11.43
N GLY A 184 -2.98 -24.92 -11.21
CA GLY A 184 -3.97 -24.96 -12.28
C GLY A 184 -4.23 -23.62 -12.96
N LEU A 185 -3.82 -22.51 -12.33
CA LEU A 185 -3.97 -21.16 -12.85
C LEU A 185 -2.63 -20.50 -13.19
N GLU A 186 -1.53 -21.26 -13.17
CA GLU A 186 -0.16 -20.82 -13.49
C GLU A 186 0.30 -19.60 -12.68
N ILE A 187 0.01 -19.58 -11.38
CA ILE A 187 0.28 -18.43 -10.51
C ILE A 187 1.69 -18.49 -9.93
N GLY A 188 2.42 -17.38 -10.09
CA GLY A 188 3.62 -17.06 -9.32
C GLY A 188 3.25 -16.30 -8.03
N LEU A 189 3.86 -16.69 -6.90
CA LEU A 189 3.69 -16.05 -5.60
C LEU A 189 5.05 -15.74 -4.98
N GLY A 190 5.29 -14.47 -4.63
CA GLY A 190 6.52 -14.01 -4.00
C GLY A 190 6.27 -13.16 -2.75
N PHE A 191 7.23 -13.16 -1.82
CA PHE A 191 7.12 -12.39 -0.59
C PHE A 191 8.34 -11.48 -0.43
N TYR A 192 8.06 -10.21 -0.17
CA TYR A 192 9.06 -9.20 0.22
C TYR A 192 9.06 -9.00 1.74
N SER A 193 9.74 -7.99 2.22
CA SER A 193 9.63 -7.54 3.62
C SER A 193 8.24 -6.96 3.92
N GLY A 194 7.85 -6.90 5.18
CA GLY A 194 6.55 -6.37 5.62
C GLY A 194 5.36 -7.13 5.07
N LEU A 195 4.34 -6.43 4.59
CA LEU A 195 3.12 -7.01 4.04
C LEU A 195 3.09 -7.01 2.51
N ARG A 196 4.19 -6.60 1.85
CA ARG A 196 4.28 -6.61 0.39
C ARG A 196 4.47 -8.04 -0.11
N PHE A 197 3.68 -8.40 -1.10
CA PHE A 197 3.77 -9.68 -1.79
C PHE A 197 3.58 -9.49 -3.30
N HIS A 198 4.04 -10.45 -4.06
CA HIS A 198 3.95 -10.49 -5.51
C HIS A 198 2.98 -11.57 -5.96
N VAL A 199 2.15 -11.26 -6.95
CA VAL A 199 1.31 -12.21 -7.64
C VAL A 199 1.45 -12.02 -9.15
N ASP A 200 1.58 -13.11 -9.90
CA ASP A 200 1.57 -13.08 -11.36
C ASP A 200 0.93 -14.34 -11.94
N SER A 201 0.54 -14.27 -13.24
CA SER A 201 -0.04 -15.36 -14.01
C SER A 201 0.89 -15.87 -15.12
N LYS A 202 2.23 -15.83 -14.90
CA LYS A 202 3.22 -16.26 -15.89
C LYS A 202 3.62 -17.73 -15.76
N GLY A 203 3.41 -18.33 -14.60
CA GLY A 203 3.75 -19.72 -14.33
C GLY A 203 3.78 -20.06 -12.85
N PHE A 204 3.49 -21.32 -12.53
CA PHE A 204 3.48 -21.79 -11.14
C PHE A 204 4.88 -21.80 -10.53
N ARG A 205 5.13 -20.89 -9.60
CA ARG A 205 6.37 -20.80 -8.83
C ARG A 205 6.18 -19.99 -7.56
N ARG A 206 7.13 -20.11 -6.63
CA ARG A 206 7.13 -19.36 -5.37
C ARG A 206 8.54 -18.96 -4.97
N TRP A 207 8.69 -17.82 -4.26
CA TRP A 207 9.98 -17.35 -3.77
C TRP A 207 9.86 -16.48 -2.54
N GLY A 208 10.97 -16.29 -1.81
CA GLY A 208 11.08 -15.38 -0.68
C GLY A 208 11.76 -14.07 -1.04
N SER A 209 12.15 -13.29 -0.02
CA SER A 209 12.68 -11.92 -0.16
C SER A 209 13.99 -11.82 -0.96
N ASP A 210 14.73 -12.90 -1.08
CA ASP A 210 15.96 -13.01 -1.90
C ASP A 210 15.69 -13.46 -3.35
N GLY A 211 14.42 -13.60 -3.73
CA GLY A 211 14.01 -14.07 -5.06
C GLY A 211 14.17 -15.57 -5.31
N ARG A 212 14.56 -16.38 -4.31
CA ARG A 212 14.80 -17.81 -4.46
C ARG A 212 13.60 -18.63 -3.98
N GLY A 213 13.36 -19.76 -4.65
CA GLY A 213 12.30 -20.70 -4.26
C GLY A 213 12.53 -21.34 -2.89
N ALA A 214 13.79 -21.61 -2.55
CA ALA A 214 14.18 -22.21 -1.28
C ALA A 214 13.88 -21.31 -0.05
N SER A 215 13.90 -20.01 -0.22
CA SER A 215 13.58 -19.03 0.84
C SER A 215 12.10 -18.68 0.90
N SER A 216 11.26 -19.30 0.08
CA SER A 216 9.82 -19.06 0.12
C SER A 216 9.24 -19.46 1.47
N PRO A 217 8.55 -18.56 2.18
CA PRO A 217 7.93 -18.89 3.46
C PRO A 217 6.82 -19.94 3.34
N CYS A 218 6.35 -20.23 2.12
CA CYS A 218 5.39 -21.33 1.89
C CYS A 218 6.01 -22.71 2.13
N ALA A 219 7.32 -22.86 2.12
CA ALA A 219 7.98 -24.16 2.38
C ALA A 219 7.79 -24.63 3.83
N SER A 220 7.54 -23.71 4.77
CA SER A 220 7.35 -23.98 6.20
C SER A 220 5.89 -23.95 6.66
N VAL A 221 4.95 -23.64 5.79
CA VAL A 221 3.54 -23.33 6.15
C VAL A 221 2.55 -24.33 5.55
N VAL A 222 2.98 -25.11 4.56
CA VAL A 222 2.16 -26.13 3.84
C VAL A 222 2.62 -27.53 4.19
#